data_1b5fad9d018aeada76b6011771182f18
#
_entry.id   1b5fad9d018aeada76b6011771182f18
#
_cell.length_a   1.000
_cell.length_b   1.000
_cell.length_c   1.000
_cell.angle_alpha   90.00
_cell.angle_beta   90.00
_cell.angle_gamma   90.00
#
_symmetry.space_group_name_H-M   'P 1'
#
loop_
_entity.id
_entity.type
_entity.pdbx_description
1 polymer ?
#
loop_
_entity_poly.entity_id
_entity_poly.type
_entity_poly.pdbx_seq_one_letter_code
_entity_poly.pdbx_strand_id
1 'polypeptide(L)'
;IMVAHNAHFDLGFVNAAVNRTNIKRNPFHPFSCFDTSGLAGLAFGQTVLAKACEAAQIEFNNRDAHSALYDTIKTADLFCTIVNRWKELGGWPLTK
;
A
#
# COMPACT_ATOMS: atom_id res chain seq x y z
N ILE A 1 -8.87 6.43 -3.61
CA ILE A 1 -7.45 6.60 -3.29
C ILE A 1 -6.71 5.30 -3.54
N MET A 2 -5.61 5.38 -4.28
CA MET A 2 -4.77 4.22 -4.52
C MET A 2 -4.03 3.82 -3.24
N VAL A 3 -3.97 2.52 -2.98
CA VAL A 3 -3.13 1.93 -1.95
C VAL A 3 -2.20 0.94 -2.63
N ALA A 4 -0.91 1.12 -2.49
CA ALA A 4 0.09 0.25 -3.12
C ALA A 4 1.40 0.29 -2.35
N HIS A 5 2.23 -0.73 -2.54
CA HIS A 5 3.58 -0.75 -2.01
C HIS A 5 4.52 -0.21 -3.08
N ASN A 6 5.21 0.88 -2.81
CA ASN A 6 5.94 1.70 -3.79
C ASN A 6 4.98 2.26 -4.85
N ALA A 7 3.98 2.99 -4.40
CA ALA A 7 2.83 3.44 -5.20
C ALA A 7 3.19 4.25 -6.45
N HIS A 8 4.35 4.89 -6.48
CA HIS A 8 4.78 5.67 -7.65
C HIS A 8 4.91 4.81 -8.92
N PHE A 9 5.27 3.52 -8.79
CA PHE A 9 5.28 2.60 -9.92
C PHE A 9 3.86 2.34 -10.43
N ASP A 10 2.94 2.02 -9.53
CA ASP A 10 1.55 1.71 -9.89
C ASP A 10 0.86 2.93 -10.50
N LEU A 11 1.09 4.12 -9.94
CA LEU A 11 0.56 5.37 -10.48
C LEU A 11 1.09 5.63 -11.88
N GLY A 12 2.38 5.39 -12.12
CA GLY A 12 2.98 5.55 -13.44
C GLY A 12 2.33 4.66 -14.49
N PHE A 13 2.11 3.40 -14.18
CA PHE A 13 1.44 2.45 -15.09
C PHE A 13 -0.03 2.84 -15.33
N VAL A 14 -0.75 3.21 -14.29
CA VAL A 14 -2.15 3.64 -14.41
C VAL A 14 -2.25 4.92 -15.24
N ASN A 15 -1.41 5.90 -14.98
CA ASN A 15 -1.41 7.15 -15.74
C ASN A 15 -1.11 6.90 -17.22
N ALA A 16 -0.15 6.02 -17.53
CA ALA A 16 0.15 5.64 -18.90
C ALA A 16 -1.05 4.97 -19.58
N ALA A 17 -1.74 4.08 -18.87
CA ALA A 17 -2.93 3.40 -19.38
C ALA A 17 -4.07 4.39 -19.64
N VAL A 18 -4.29 5.34 -18.74
CA VAL A 18 -5.29 6.40 -18.89
C VAL A 18 -5.02 7.23 -20.14
N ASN A 19 -3.74 7.62 -20.35
CA ASN A 19 -3.35 8.41 -21.51
C ASN A 19 -3.54 7.64 -22.83
N ARG A 20 -3.18 6.35 -22.87
CA ARG A 20 -3.30 5.52 -24.08
C ARG A 20 -4.75 5.27 -24.46
N THR A 21 -5.64 5.17 -23.49
CA THR A 21 -7.05 4.85 -23.73
C THR A 21 -7.93 6.10 -23.85
N ASN A 22 -7.34 7.29 -23.79
CA ASN A 22 -8.05 8.57 -23.90
C ASN A 22 -9.17 8.73 -22.86
N ILE A 23 -9.00 8.14 -21.70
CA ILE A 23 -9.94 8.34 -20.59
C ILE A 23 -9.77 9.78 -20.10
N LYS A 24 -10.86 10.56 -20.15
CA LYS A 24 -10.82 11.99 -19.84
C LYS A 24 -10.62 12.27 -18.36
N ARG A 25 -10.99 11.34 -17.50
CA ARG A 25 -10.91 11.54 -16.05
C ARG A 25 -10.19 10.35 -15.42
N ASN A 26 -8.98 10.60 -14.95
CA ASN A 26 -8.23 9.62 -14.19
C ASN A 26 -8.92 9.38 -12.84
N PRO A 27 -9.26 8.12 -12.48
CA PRO A 27 -9.91 7.82 -11.20
C PRO A 27 -9.01 8.09 -9.99
N PHE A 28 -7.69 8.21 -10.20
CA PHE A 28 -6.73 8.41 -9.11
C PHE A 28 -6.14 9.82 -9.16
N HIS A 29 -6.22 10.51 -8.03
CA HIS A 29 -5.58 11.82 -7.89
C HIS A 29 -4.06 11.64 -7.89
N PRO A 30 -3.31 12.48 -8.62
CA PRO A 30 -1.86 12.30 -8.78
C PRO A 30 -1.04 12.46 -7.49
N PHE A 31 -1.60 13.14 -6.48
CA PHE A 31 -0.90 13.40 -5.23
C PHE A 31 -1.55 12.71 -4.01
N SER A 32 -2.57 11.89 -4.24
CA SER A 32 -3.31 11.23 -3.16
C SER A 32 -3.18 9.73 -3.28
N CYS A 33 -2.29 9.16 -2.50
CA CYS A 33 -2.16 7.71 -2.38
C CYS A 33 -1.66 7.34 -0.99
N PHE A 34 -1.96 6.13 -0.56
CA PHE A 34 -1.33 5.52 0.60
C PHE A 34 -0.26 4.56 0.12
N ASP A 35 1.00 4.91 0.38
CA ASP A 35 2.14 4.05 0.05
C ASP A 35 2.51 3.23 1.28
N THR A 36 2.27 1.92 1.21
CA THR A 36 2.51 1.03 2.35
C THR A 36 3.99 0.89 2.68
N SER A 37 4.92 1.22 1.76
CA SER A 37 6.35 1.21 2.10
C SER A 37 6.67 2.27 3.14
N GLY A 38 6.18 3.48 2.97
CA GLY A 38 6.35 4.57 3.94
C GLY A 38 5.60 4.31 5.24
N LEU A 39 4.35 3.84 5.14
CA LEU A 39 3.54 3.54 6.32
C LEU A 39 4.15 2.41 7.15
N ALA A 40 4.64 1.36 6.52
CA ALA A 40 5.30 0.25 7.20
C ALA A 40 6.65 0.69 7.80
N GLY A 41 7.38 1.55 7.12
CA GLY A 41 8.59 2.15 7.65
C GLY A 41 8.33 2.89 8.96
N LEU A 42 7.24 3.67 9.00
CA LEU A 42 6.83 4.39 10.20
C LEU A 42 6.32 3.44 11.30
N ALA A 43 5.47 2.46 10.94
CA ALA A 43 4.80 1.59 11.91
C ALA A 43 5.70 0.47 12.43
N PHE A 44 6.58 -0.08 11.60
CA PHE A 44 7.35 -1.29 11.90
C PHE A 44 8.86 -1.15 11.67
N GLY A 45 9.31 -0.03 11.15
CA GLY A 45 10.72 0.17 10.83
C GLY A 45 11.19 -0.62 9.61
N GLN A 46 10.29 -1.11 8.78
CA GLN A 46 10.60 -1.92 7.60
C GLN A 46 9.86 -1.40 6.38
N THR A 47 10.56 -1.23 5.27
CA THR A 47 9.99 -0.71 4.02
C THR A 47 9.85 -1.76 2.92
N VAL A 48 10.54 -2.88 3.03
CA VAL A 48 10.43 -3.99 2.09
C VAL A 48 9.20 -4.81 2.45
N LEU A 49 8.34 -5.14 1.47
CA LEU A 49 7.06 -5.80 1.71
C LEU A 49 7.18 -7.07 2.55
N ALA A 50 8.09 -7.97 2.17
CA ALA A 50 8.28 -9.23 2.91
C ALA A 50 8.68 -8.99 4.38
N LYS A 51 9.60 -8.05 4.61
CA LYS A 51 10.07 -7.74 5.96
C LYS A 51 9.03 -6.99 6.78
N ALA A 52 8.25 -6.12 6.14
CA ALA A 52 7.16 -5.42 6.79
C ALA A 52 6.06 -6.39 7.22
N CYS A 53 5.71 -7.35 6.37
CA CYS A 53 4.75 -8.40 6.71
C CYS A 53 5.24 -9.25 7.87
N GLU A 54 6.51 -9.65 7.85
CA GLU A 54 7.11 -10.39 8.96
C GLU A 54 7.03 -9.61 10.28
N ALA A 55 7.40 -8.34 10.26
CA ALA A 55 7.33 -7.48 11.44
C ALA A 55 5.89 -7.29 11.94
N ALA A 56 4.92 -7.28 11.05
CA ALA A 56 3.49 -7.17 11.36
C ALA A 56 2.86 -8.52 11.72
N GLN A 57 3.63 -9.61 11.73
CA GLN A 57 3.14 -10.98 11.97
C GLN A 57 2.14 -11.45 10.92
N ILE A 58 2.33 -11.02 9.69
CA ILE A 58 1.57 -11.45 8.52
C ILE A 58 2.39 -12.51 7.81
N GLU A 59 1.82 -13.69 7.57
CA GLU A 59 2.50 -14.73 6.82
C GLU A 59 2.88 -14.24 5.42
N PHE A 60 4.14 -14.42 5.05
CA PHE A 60 4.64 -14.07 3.74
C PHE A 60 5.51 -15.20 3.20
N ASN A 61 5.02 -15.89 2.17
CA ASN A 61 5.71 -17.01 1.56
C ASN A 61 6.59 -16.52 0.41
N ASN A 62 7.90 -16.61 0.57
CA ASN A 62 8.86 -16.18 -0.45
C ASN A 62 8.75 -16.95 -1.78
N ARG A 63 8.17 -18.15 -1.78
CA ARG A 63 7.93 -18.91 -3.00
C ARG A 63 6.87 -18.26 -3.89
N ASP A 64 5.89 -17.61 -3.27
CA ASP A 64 4.79 -16.93 -3.96
C ASP A 64 5.08 -15.45 -4.20
N ALA A 65 6.16 -14.93 -3.60
CA ALA A 65 6.62 -13.57 -3.81
C ALA A 65 6.85 -13.31 -5.31
N HIS A 66 6.61 -12.08 -5.74
CA HIS A 66 6.67 -11.63 -7.14
C HIS A 66 5.48 -12.02 -8.00
N SER A 67 4.51 -12.79 -7.49
CA SER A 67 3.18 -12.85 -8.08
C SER A 67 2.46 -11.53 -7.79
N ALA A 68 1.94 -10.88 -8.82
CA ALA A 68 1.23 -9.61 -8.65
C ALA A 68 0.02 -9.76 -7.71
N LEU A 69 -0.73 -10.85 -7.85
CA LEU A 69 -1.88 -11.14 -7.00
C LEU A 69 -1.47 -11.34 -5.55
N TYR A 70 -0.44 -12.15 -5.31
CA TYR A 70 0.05 -12.44 -3.96
C TYR A 70 0.53 -11.15 -3.28
N ASP A 71 1.35 -10.38 -3.96
CA ASP A 71 1.89 -9.12 -3.42
C ASP A 71 0.77 -8.12 -3.14
N THR A 72 -0.26 -8.06 -3.99
CA THR A 72 -1.41 -7.18 -3.79
C THR A 72 -2.21 -7.60 -2.55
N ILE A 73 -2.46 -8.89 -2.36
CA ILE A 73 -3.16 -9.40 -1.18
C ILE A 73 -2.38 -9.07 0.09
N LYS A 74 -1.06 -9.30 0.07
CA LYS A 74 -0.22 -9.01 1.24
C LYS A 74 -0.12 -7.51 1.51
N THR A 75 -0.09 -6.69 0.49
CA THR A 75 -0.13 -5.23 0.63
C THR A 75 -1.44 -4.79 1.29
N ALA A 76 -2.57 -5.36 0.87
CA ALA A 76 -3.87 -5.08 1.48
C ALA A 76 -3.90 -5.50 2.96
N ASP A 77 -3.40 -6.69 3.28
CA ASP A 77 -3.32 -7.17 4.67
C ASP A 77 -2.45 -6.24 5.53
N LEU A 78 -1.32 -5.83 5.00
CA LEU A 78 -0.41 -4.90 5.69
C LEU A 78 -1.08 -3.55 5.94
N PHE A 79 -1.73 -3.00 4.92
CA PHE A 79 -2.44 -1.72 5.03
C PHE A 79 -3.53 -1.79 6.09
N CYS A 80 -4.36 -2.82 6.07
CA CYS A 80 -5.44 -3.00 7.04
C CYS A 80 -4.89 -3.16 8.46
N THR A 81 -3.80 -3.88 8.63
CA THR A 81 -3.13 -4.04 9.92
C THR A 81 -2.67 -2.68 10.47
N ILE A 82 -2.04 -1.86 9.63
CA ILE A 82 -1.57 -0.53 10.02
C ILE A 82 -2.76 0.38 10.38
N VAL A 83 -3.80 0.40 9.55
CA VAL A 83 -4.99 1.22 9.78
C VAL A 83 -5.70 0.81 11.08
N ASN A 84 -5.82 -0.49 11.34
CA ASN A 84 -6.47 -0.99 12.54
C ASN A 84 -5.68 -0.60 13.80
N ARG A 85 -4.37 -0.67 13.77
CA ARG A 85 -3.54 -0.20 14.87
C ARG A 85 -3.68 1.30 15.10
N TRP A 86 -3.74 2.07 14.03
CA TRP A 86 -3.99 3.51 14.10
C TRP A 86 -5.32 3.82 14.78
N LYS A 87 -6.37 3.06 14.42
CA LYS A 87 -7.68 3.20 15.05
C LYS A 87 -7.66 2.88 16.54
N GLU A 88 -6.92 1.85 16.94
CA GLU A 88 -6.74 1.49 18.34
C GLU A 88 -6.07 2.60 19.14
N LEU A 89 -5.17 3.36 18.51
CA LEU A 89 -4.48 4.49 19.12
C LEU A 89 -5.31 5.78 19.17
N GLY A 90 -6.55 5.76 18.67
CA GLY A 90 -7.45 6.89 18.68
C GLY A 90 -8.02 7.24 17.32
N GLY A 91 -7.46 6.68 16.26
CA GLY A 91 -7.93 6.89 14.90
C GLY A 91 -7.58 8.26 14.36
N TRP A 92 -8.35 8.70 13.40
CA TRP A 92 -8.11 9.96 12.70
C TRP A 92 -9.44 10.70 12.49
N PRO A 93 -9.46 12.03 12.69
CA PRO A 93 -8.38 12.86 13.21
C PRO A 93 -8.09 12.57 14.70
N LEU A 94 -6.83 12.75 15.08
CA LEU A 94 -6.44 12.63 16.47
C LEU A 94 -7.00 13.82 17.25
N THR A 95 -7.86 13.56 18.19
CA THR A 95 -8.54 14.59 18.98
C THR A 95 -8.01 14.71 20.40
N LYS A 96 -7.01 13.95 20.73
CA LYS A 96 -6.47 13.89 22.09
C LYS A 96 -4.98 14.16 22.13
#